data_030cc3b1a0ffe9d4ae50a35b756978e5
#
_entry.id   030cc3b1a0ffe9d4ae50a35b756978e5
#
_cell.length_a   1.000
_cell.length_b   1.000
_cell.length_c   1.000
_cell.angle_alpha   90.00
_cell.angle_beta   90.00
_cell.angle_gamma   90.00
#
_symmetry.space_group_name_H-M   'P 1'
#
loop_
_entity.id
_entity.type
_entity.pdbx_description
1 polymer ?
#
loop_
_entity_poly.entity_id
_entity_poly.type
_entity_poly.pdbx_seq_one_letter_code
_entity_poly.pdbx_strand_id
1 'polypeptide(L)'
;MKRSVFLVGIVAALVVAWSVGWVQGQESKEKLLFVSASQAKYTAMSGNSSVSVAPIWGNSDTEAHGTFSKFAPGYDAGMHTHTNDVWIVVIKGAYLYKDDAGAKRVGPGDFLRVPGGHKHWSGGDKKDGALFYEESSGKFDFIPVK
;
A
#
# COMPACT_ATOMS: atom_id res chain seq x y z
N MET A 1 67.56 60.59 -8.76
CA MET A 1 67.46 59.16 -8.54
C MET A 1 65.98 58.85 -8.28
N LYS A 2 65.25 58.33 -9.29
CA LYS A 2 63.82 57.97 -9.17
C LYS A 2 63.73 56.44 -9.13
N ARG A 3 63.25 55.87 -8.01
CA ARG A 3 63.05 54.46 -7.85
C ARG A 3 61.61 54.16 -8.30
N SER A 4 61.48 53.41 -9.39
CA SER A 4 60.18 52.85 -9.87
C SER A 4 59.89 51.59 -9.11
N VAL A 5 58.75 51.53 -8.43
CA VAL A 5 58.19 50.31 -7.77
C VAL A 5 57.23 49.66 -8.75
N PHE A 6 57.56 48.44 -9.21
CA PHE A 6 56.67 47.60 -9.99
C PHE A 6 55.77 46.87 -9.02
N LEU A 7 54.48 47.14 -9.09
CA LEU A 7 53.41 46.32 -8.44
C LEU A 7 53.09 45.11 -9.34
N VAL A 8 53.48 43.95 -8.84
CA VAL A 8 53.05 42.67 -9.47
C VAL A 8 51.67 42.30 -8.91
N GLY A 9 50.63 42.44 -9.73
CA GLY A 9 49.30 41.99 -9.40
C GLY A 9 49.19 40.49 -9.58
N ILE A 10 48.93 39.77 -8.48
CA ILE A 10 48.59 38.33 -8.52
C ILE A 10 47.10 38.22 -8.80
N VAL A 11 46.74 37.76 -9.98
CA VAL A 11 45.36 37.37 -10.32
C VAL A 11 45.16 35.94 -9.82
N ALA A 12 44.45 35.79 -8.73
CA ALA A 12 44.01 34.48 -8.24
C ALA A 12 42.78 34.01 -9.06
N ALA A 13 42.97 33.06 -9.95
CA ALA A 13 41.88 32.41 -10.66
C ALA A 13 41.19 31.41 -9.73
N LEU A 14 39.97 31.71 -9.28
CA LEU A 14 39.08 30.78 -8.56
C LEU A 14 38.53 29.76 -9.56
N VAL A 15 39.07 28.54 -9.56
CA VAL A 15 38.50 27.39 -10.27
C VAL A 15 37.37 26.82 -9.40
N VAL A 16 36.13 27.14 -9.74
CA VAL A 16 34.97 26.49 -9.14
C VAL A 16 34.81 25.12 -9.80
N ALA A 17 35.26 24.06 -9.11
CA ALA A 17 35.04 22.71 -9.53
C ALA A 17 33.56 22.32 -9.27
N TRP A 18 32.76 22.26 -10.32
CA TRP A 18 31.43 21.69 -10.25
C TRP A 18 31.57 20.17 -10.14
N SER A 19 31.43 19.63 -8.93
CA SER A 19 31.27 18.21 -8.72
C SER A 19 29.85 17.78 -9.21
N VAL A 20 29.75 17.31 -10.44
CA VAL A 20 28.58 16.62 -10.92
C VAL A 20 28.55 15.29 -10.18
N GLY A 21 27.80 15.24 -9.08
CA GLY A 21 27.51 13.99 -8.38
C GLY A 21 26.72 13.08 -9.31
N TRP A 22 27.34 12.04 -9.80
CA TRP A 22 26.63 10.94 -10.46
C TRP A 22 25.76 10.27 -9.39
N VAL A 23 24.46 10.51 -9.44
CA VAL A 23 23.49 9.68 -8.71
C VAL A 23 23.51 8.33 -9.40
N GLN A 24 24.34 7.42 -8.91
CA GLN A 24 24.23 6.01 -9.26
C GLN A 24 22.89 5.53 -8.69
N GLY A 25 21.92 5.34 -9.55
CA GLY A 25 20.70 4.62 -9.20
C GLY A 25 21.13 3.28 -8.62
N GLN A 26 20.83 3.06 -7.35
CA GLN A 26 21.05 1.77 -6.71
C GLN A 26 20.10 0.80 -7.42
N GLU A 27 20.64 -0.11 -8.25
CA GLU A 27 19.85 -1.22 -8.79
C GLU A 27 19.27 -1.98 -7.61
N SER A 28 17.95 -1.95 -7.48
CA SER A 28 17.28 -2.74 -6.46
C SER A 28 17.58 -4.21 -6.76
N LYS A 29 18.17 -4.91 -5.80
CA LYS A 29 18.40 -6.36 -5.90
C LYS A 29 17.12 -7.16 -5.63
N GLU A 30 15.98 -6.49 -5.63
CA GLU A 30 14.69 -7.13 -5.45
C GLU A 30 14.37 -8.02 -6.63
N LYS A 31 14.02 -9.26 -6.34
CA LYS A 31 13.63 -10.25 -7.34
C LYS A 31 12.21 -9.96 -7.82
N LEU A 32 11.96 -10.23 -9.10
CA LEU A 32 10.60 -10.24 -9.63
C LEU A 32 9.69 -11.10 -8.75
N LEU A 33 8.61 -10.51 -8.25
CA LEU A 33 7.55 -11.19 -7.52
C LEU A 33 6.35 -11.38 -8.46
N PHE A 34 5.96 -12.63 -8.67
CA PHE A 34 4.73 -12.98 -9.37
C PHE A 34 3.94 -13.99 -8.56
N VAL A 35 2.71 -13.64 -8.20
CA VAL A 35 1.78 -14.53 -7.47
C VAL A 35 0.43 -14.50 -8.17
N SER A 36 -0.02 -15.65 -8.65
CA SER A 36 -1.38 -15.78 -9.19
C SER A 36 -2.39 -15.88 -8.05
N ALA A 37 -3.43 -15.05 -8.09
CA ALA A 37 -4.51 -15.10 -7.11
C ALA A 37 -5.23 -16.47 -7.04
N SER A 38 -5.28 -17.21 -8.17
CA SER A 38 -5.87 -18.55 -8.23
C SER A 38 -4.98 -19.64 -7.63
N GLN A 39 -3.67 -19.42 -7.54
CA GLN A 39 -2.66 -20.36 -7.04
C GLN A 39 -2.09 -19.98 -5.66
N ALA A 40 -2.48 -18.82 -5.15
CA ALA A 40 -2.03 -18.33 -3.84
C ALA A 40 -2.50 -19.28 -2.71
N LYS A 41 -1.68 -19.43 -1.70
CA LYS A 41 -1.99 -20.27 -0.53
C LYS A 41 -2.78 -19.46 0.49
N TYR A 42 -4.08 -19.64 0.49
CA TYR A 42 -4.98 -18.98 1.44
C TYR A 42 -5.02 -19.71 2.76
N THR A 43 -4.94 -18.96 3.84
CA THR A 43 -5.12 -19.44 5.23
C THR A 43 -6.29 -18.71 5.86
N ALA A 44 -7.18 -19.42 6.54
CA ALA A 44 -8.26 -18.79 7.29
C ALA A 44 -7.71 -17.83 8.34
N MET A 45 -8.30 -16.65 8.46
CA MET A 45 -7.94 -15.70 9.49
C MET A 45 -8.26 -16.27 10.88
N SER A 46 -7.36 -16.07 11.84
CA SER A 46 -7.57 -16.54 13.21
C SER A 46 -8.88 -15.95 13.79
N GLY A 47 -9.72 -16.83 14.31
CA GLY A 47 -11.03 -16.44 14.88
C GLY A 47 -12.12 -16.10 13.85
N ASN A 48 -11.83 -16.17 12.54
CA ASN A 48 -12.82 -15.88 11.50
C ASN A 48 -12.62 -16.73 10.23
N SER A 49 -13.26 -17.88 10.18
CA SER A 49 -13.17 -18.81 9.04
C SER A 49 -13.84 -18.28 7.75
N SER A 50 -14.65 -17.24 7.84
CA SER A 50 -15.28 -16.60 6.67
C SER A 50 -14.33 -15.66 5.91
N VAL A 51 -13.16 -15.39 6.48
CA VAL A 51 -12.08 -14.60 5.84
C VAL A 51 -10.86 -15.48 5.68
N SER A 52 -10.26 -15.49 4.51
CA SER A 52 -8.95 -16.13 4.29
C SER A 52 -8.03 -15.22 3.51
N VAL A 53 -6.74 -15.26 3.88
CA VAL A 53 -5.71 -14.36 3.36
C VAL A 53 -4.52 -15.14 2.82
N ALA A 54 -3.90 -14.60 1.79
CA ALA A 54 -2.64 -15.08 1.23
C ALA A 54 -1.68 -13.89 1.14
N PRO A 55 -0.69 -13.78 2.05
CA PRO A 55 0.30 -12.72 2.03
C PRO A 55 1.10 -12.72 0.72
N ILE A 56 1.34 -11.54 0.13
CA ILE A 56 2.07 -11.35 -1.11
C ILE A 56 3.40 -10.66 -0.86
N TRP A 57 3.38 -9.57 -0.11
CA TRP A 57 4.56 -8.81 0.29
C TRP A 57 4.31 -8.11 1.63
N GLY A 58 5.39 -7.72 2.30
CA GLY A 58 5.34 -7.10 3.62
C GLY A 58 4.88 -8.05 4.72
N ASN A 59 4.59 -7.49 5.88
CA ASN A 59 4.11 -8.25 7.03
C ASN A 59 2.92 -7.53 7.68
N SER A 60 1.73 -8.13 7.57
CA SER A 60 0.49 -7.56 8.09
C SER A 60 0.48 -7.30 9.60
N ASP A 61 1.32 -7.98 10.36
CA ASP A 61 1.38 -7.82 11.81
C ASP A 61 2.20 -6.59 12.24
N THR A 62 3.08 -6.08 11.37
CA THR A 62 4.07 -5.08 11.77
C THR A 62 4.20 -3.88 10.85
N GLU A 63 3.85 -3.97 9.56
CA GLU A 63 4.18 -2.94 8.56
C GLU A 63 3.21 -2.88 7.39
N ALA A 64 3.51 -2.01 6.43
CA ALA A 64 2.80 -1.96 5.15
C ALA A 64 2.91 -3.31 4.43
N HIS A 65 1.81 -3.74 3.81
CA HIS A 65 1.73 -5.07 3.24
C HIS A 65 0.69 -5.16 2.12
N GLY A 66 0.79 -6.21 1.32
CA GLY A 66 -0.21 -6.57 0.32
C GLY A 66 -0.61 -8.03 0.45
N THR A 67 -1.91 -8.29 0.35
CA THR A 67 -2.51 -9.63 0.44
C THR A 67 -3.52 -9.88 -0.68
N PHE A 68 -3.69 -11.13 -1.08
CA PHE A 68 -4.97 -11.55 -1.63
C PHE A 68 -5.87 -11.99 -0.48
N SER A 69 -7.10 -11.50 -0.49
CA SER A 69 -8.09 -11.77 0.55
C SER A 69 -9.36 -12.33 -0.05
N LYS A 70 -10.02 -13.23 0.69
CA LYS A 70 -11.32 -13.80 0.33
C LYS A 70 -12.32 -13.57 1.44
N PHE A 71 -13.50 -13.10 1.07
CA PHE A 71 -14.69 -13.14 1.90
C PHE A 71 -15.59 -14.28 1.44
N ALA A 72 -16.09 -15.08 2.37
CA ALA A 72 -17.10 -16.07 2.09
C ALA A 72 -18.41 -15.42 1.58
N PRO A 73 -19.25 -16.15 0.83
CA PRO A 73 -20.58 -15.68 0.46
C PRO A 73 -21.37 -15.21 1.67
N GLY A 74 -21.89 -13.96 1.60
CA GLY A 74 -22.67 -13.35 2.67
C GLY A 74 -21.91 -12.97 3.93
N TYR A 75 -20.57 -12.97 3.90
CA TYR A 75 -19.77 -12.50 5.03
C TYR A 75 -20.14 -11.07 5.41
N ASP A 76 -20.25 -10.83 6.70
CA ASP A 76 -20.58 -9.55 7.33
C ASP A 76 -19.49 -9.22 8.37
N ALA A 77 -18.72 -8.19 8.14
CA ALA A 77 -17.66 -7.74 9.04
C ALA A 77 -18.18 -6.87 10.19
N GLY A 78 -19.39 -6.36 10.08
CA GLY A 78 -19.89 -5.32 10.97
C GLY A 78 -19.26 -3.94 10.71
N MET A 79 -19.67 -2.95 11.51
CA MET A 79 -19.10 -1.60 11.46
C MET A 79 -17.73 -1.59 12.15
N HIS A 80 -16.73 -1.04 11.48
CA HIS A 80 -15.35 -0.99 12.00
C HIS A 80 -14.54 0.15 11.40
N THR A 81 -13.32 0.31 11.89
CA THR A 81 -12.28 1.17 11.34
C THR A 81 -10.97 0.38 11.26
N HIS A 82 -10.04 0.88 10.46
CA HIS A 82 -8.63 0.50 10.46
C HIS A 82 -7.78 1.70 10.84
N THR A 83 -6.66 1.52 11.52
CA THR A 83 -5.73 2.63 11.83
C THR A 83 -5.10 3.19 10.56
N ASN A 84 -4.78 2.33 9.62
CA ASN A 84 -4.06 2.68 8.39
C ASN A 84 -4.99 2.74 7.18
N ASP A 85 -4.54 3.42 6.12
CA ASP A 85 -5.24 3.40 4.83
C ASP A 85 -5.27 1.98 4.27
N VAL A 86 -6.39 1.63 3.63
CA VAL A 86 -6.56 0.37 2.92
C VAL A 86 -6.99 0.64 1.49
N TRP A 87 -6.34 -0.03 0.55
CA TRP A 87 -6.68 -0.02 -0.88
C TRP A 87 -7.11 -1.40 -1.32
N ILE A 88 -8.18 -1.47 -2.08
CA ILE A 88 -8.82 -2.72 -2.49
C ILE A 88 -9.04 -2.71 -4.00
N VAL A 89 -8.64 -3.79 -4.67
CA VAL A 89 -9.00 -4.08 -6.06
C VAL A 89 -9.70 -5.43 -6.10
N VAL A 90 -10.96 -5.45 -6.53
CA VAL A 90 -11.72 -6.70 -6.61
C VAL A 90 -11.33 -7.48 -7.85
N ILE A 91 -11.15 -8.80 -7.68
CA ILE A 91 -10.76 -9.75 -8.72
C ILE A 91 -11.98 -10.60 -9.15
N LYS A 92 -12.78 -11.06 -8.17
CA LYS A 92 -13.95 -11.89 -8.42
C LYS A 92 -15.02 -11.68 -7.35
N GLY A 93 -16.29 -11.86 -7.69
CA GLY A 93 -17.43 -11.63 -6.79
C GLY A 93 -17.68 -10.15 -6.57
N ALA A 94 -17.96 -9.72 -5.35
CA ALA A 94 -18.00 -8.32 -5.00
C ALA A 94 -17.69 -8.07 -3.53
N TYR A 95 -16.89 -7.05 -3.28
CA TYR A 95 -16.71 -6.44 -1.98
C TYR A 95 -17.85 -5.45 -1.75
N LEU A 96 -18.63 -5.67 -0.73
CA LEU A 96 -19.71 -4.78 -0.34
C LEU A 96 -19.20 -3.80 0.69
N TYR A 97 -19.51 -2.53 0.49
CA TYR A 97 -19.05 -1.42 1.34
C TYR A 97 -20.23 -0.55 1.72
N LYS A 98 -20.21 0.01 2.93
CA LYS A 98 -21.20 0.99 3.38
C LYS A 98 -20.59 1.94 4.41
N ASP A 99 -20.87 3.23 4.27
CA ASP A 99 -20.58 4.28 5.23
C ASP A 99 -21.77 5.26 5.34
N ASP A 100 -21.58 6.40 5.98
CA ASP A 100 -22.63 7.44 6.14
C ASP A 100 -23.02 8.07 4.80
N ALA A 101 -22.16 8.03 3.78
CA ALA A 101 -22.46 8.53 2.43
C ALA A 101 -23.24 7.52 1.57
N GLY A 102 -23.41 6.28 2.04
CA GLY A 102 -24.19 5.24 1.38
C GLY A 102 -23.45 3.93 1.13
N ALA A 103 -24.10 3.05 0.39
CA ALA A 103 -23.59 1.73 0.07
C ALA A 103 -22.97 1.68 -1.33
N LYS A 104 -21.93 0.85 -1.49
CA LYS A 104 -21.28 0.57 -2.77
C LYS A 104 -21.12 -0.94 -2.95
N ARG A 105 -21.27 -1.38 -4.17
CA ARG A 105 -20.90 -2.73 -4.61
C ARG A 105 -19.68 -2.60 -5.49
N VAL A 106 -18.52 -2.98 -4.96
CA VAL A 106 -17.22 -2.92 -5.63
C VAL A 106 -17.02 -4.24 -6.36
N GLY A 107 -17.09 -4.22 -7.67
CA GLY A 107 -17.01 -5.40 -8.54
C GLY A 107 -15.61 -5.62 -9.13
N PRO A 108 -15.45 -6.69 -9.96
CA PRO A 108 -14.15 -6.99 -10.56
C PRO A 108 -13.59 -5.83 -11.39
N GLY A 109 -12.34 -5.45 -11.11
CA GLY A 109 -11.65 -4.32 -11.75
C GLY A 109 -11.91 -2.96 -11.07
N ASP A 110 -12.85 -2.88 -10.14
CA ASP A 110 -13.08 -1.64 -9.40
C ASP A 110 -12.03 -1.47 -8.29
N PHE A 111 -11.75 -0.21 -7.99
CA PHE A 111 -10.84 0.24 -6.95
C PHE A 111 -11.57 0.98 -5.84
N LEU A 112 -11.25 0.66 -4.59
CA LEU A 112 -11.74 1.35 -3.41
C LEU A 112 -10.56 1.72 -2.51
N ARG A 113 -10.51 2.98 -2.04
CA ARG A 113 -9.64 3.38 -0.93
C ARG A 113 -10.49 3.67 0.28
N VAL A 114 -10.12 3.11 1.41
CA VAL A 114 -10.68 3.42 2.74
C VAL A 114 -9.59 4.12 3.54
N PRO A 115 -9.73 5.42 3.86
CA PRO A 115 -8.75 6.14 4.68
C PRO A 115 -8.68 5.58 6.10
N GLY A 116 -7.51 5.65 6.72
CA GLY A 116 -7.33 5.32 8.13
C GLY A 116 -8.29 6.09 9.03
N GLY A 117 -8.87 5.41 10.02
CA GLY A 117 -9.89 5.95 10.92
C GLY A 117 -11.29 6.08 10.34
N HIS A 118 -11.49 5.84 9.03
CA HIS A 118 -12.80 5.96 8.40
C HIS A 118 -13.75 4.83 8.83
N LYS A 119 -14.87 5.19 9.45
CA LYS A 119 -15.88 4.24 9.90
C LYS A 119 -16.67 3.69 8.72
N HIS A 120 -16.69 2.38 8.60
CA HIS A 120 -17.39 1.70 7.51
C HIS A 120 -17.84 0.29 7.90
N TRP A 121 -18.74 -0.24 7.11
CA TRP A 121 -19.12 -1.64 7.09
C TRP A 121 -18.59 -2.30 5.82
N SER A 122 -18.16 -3.55 5.90
CA SER A 122 -17.79 -4.34 4.74
C SER A 122 -18.36 -5.74 4.79
N GLY A 123 -18.43 -6.37 3.59
CA GLY A 123 -18.94 -7.73 3.48
C GLY A 123 -18.68 -8.36 2.11
N GLY A 124 -18.99 -9.64 2.00
CA GLY A 124 -18.95 -10.39 0.75
C GLY A 124 -20.32 -10.47 0.07
N ASP A 125 -20.33 -10.47 -1.28
CA ASP A 125 -21.53 -10.75 -2.04
C ASP A 125 -22.20 -12.04 -1.55
N LYS A 126 -23.53 -12.05 -1.52
CA LYS A 126 -24.31 -13.18 -0.95
C LYS A 126 -24.13 -14.50 -1.71
N LYS A 127 -23.88 -14.42 -3.03
CA LYS A 127 -23.76 -15.59 -3.89
C LYS A 127 -22.29 -16.00 -4.08
N ASP A 128 -21.43 -15.03 -4.39
CA ASP A 128 -20.09 -15.30 -4.89
C ASP A 128 -18.98 -14.93 -3.87
N GLY A 129 -19.35 -14.28 -2.75
CA GLY A 129 -18.36 -13.72 -1.85
C GLY A 129 -17.54 -12.64 -2.52
N ALA A 130 -16.29 -12.50 -2.12
CA ALA A 130 -15.32 -11.62 -2.77
C ALA A 130 -13.92 -12.24 -2.79
N LEU A 131 -13.22 -12.08 -3.89
CA LEU A 131 -11.77 -12.25 -3.99
C LEU A 131 -11.18 -10.90 -4.42
N PHE A 132 -10.26 -10.38 -3.65
CA PHE A 132 -9.68 -9.05 -3.89
C PHE A 132 -8.21 -9.01 -3.47
N TYR A 133 -7.47 -8.08 -4.07
CA TYR A 133 -6.18 -7.63 -3.57
C TYR A 133 -6.44 -6.51 -2.57
N GLU A 134 -5.74 -6.56 -1.46
CA GLU A 134 -5.76 -5.54 -0.42
C GLU A 134 -4.33 -5.11 -0.13
N GLU A 135 -4.14 -3.81 -0.02
CA GLU A 135 -2.90 -3.19 0.39
C GLU A 135 -3.18 -2.27 1.59
N SER A 136 -2.30 -2.27 2.57
CA SER A 136 -2.38 -1.35 3.70
C SER A 136 -1.09 -0.55 3.85
N SER A 137 -1.22 0.72 4.23
CA SER A 137 -0.08 1.62 4.49
C SER A 137 0.68 1.30 5.79
N GLY A 138 0.22 0.36 6.57
CA GLY A 138 0.84 -0.07 7.82
C GLY A 138 0.33 -1.45 8.24
N LYS A 139 0.56 -1.81 9.49
CA LYS A 139 0.06 -3.08 10.04
C LYS A 139 -1.46 -3.17 9.92
N PHE A 140 -1.96 -4.38 9.71
CA PHE A 140 -3.39 -4.65 9.74
C PHE A 140 -3.94 -4.54 11.17
N ASP A 141 -5.09 -3.93 11.33
CA ASP A 141 -5.92 -4.02 12.50
C ASP A 141 -7.41 -3.99 12.11
N PHE A 142 -8.25 -4.42 13.01
CA PHE A 142 -9.69 -4.39 12.88
C PHE A 142 -10.29 -3.88 14.19
N ILE A 143 -10.85 -2.69 14.16
CA ILE A 143 -11.36 -1.99 15.35
C ILE A 143 -12.88 -1.89 15.23
N PRO A 144 -13.66 -2.78 15.91
CA PRO A 144 -15.11 -2.73 15.88
C PRO A 144 -15.63 -1.39 16.42
N VAL A 145 -16.65 -0.84 15.77
CA VAL A 145 -17.35 0.37 16.19
C VAL A 145 -18.76 -0.02 16.62
N LYS A 146 -19.12 0.43 17.83
CA LYS A 146 -20.47 0.25 18.40
C LYS A 146 -21.44 1.27 17.82
#